data_fbd45eb0ddbb16c963aad3a59d6ccc4a
#
_entry.id   fbd45eb0ddbb16c963aad3a59d6ccc4a
#
_cell.length_a   1.000
_cell.length_b   1.000
_cell.length_c   1.000
_cell.angle_alpha   90.00
_cell.angle_beta   90.00
_cell.angle_gamma   90.00
#
_symmetry.space_group_name_H-M   'P 1'
#
loop_
_entity.id
_entity.type
_entity.pdbx_description
1 polymer ?
#
loop_
_entity_poly.entity_id
_entity_poly.type
_entity_poly.pdbx_seq_one_letter_code
_entity_poly.pdbx_strand_id
1 'polypeptide(L)'
;MKVIGRDNQVKLGFASYPAFVKGLVEALTDEALSAVIPDDVLKNIRHVVVTGNGDSYGASLATKEFGSRMFLGADYQALRCIDVSRHHVFAPEHPEQTLVMVISVSGGGARVTEAMKRAAAKGCTTLAITGNPESRMAKEAGHILQIRIPKAETFSPAFQARTYVAAVCTTLLMALHAGLLRGRVTQQQAAEIRQEILDYVTRACNEEVLARVDDQMYGLAKTWQGYLGYDFVGGGSDFATAYFATAKFFELCGSLNCLNDSEDWCHIDYFQTKRDQLGTVAIAFQSCASFSRTVETIGSMQKSGRNVLVITDADPDRFQPGVTVCRIPGSDRDFINPLVNFFPLFMLGNYIAIDRDYEYFGGMGPSNPLFSQEGGVNTIKSSQIEYVD
;
A
#
# COMPACT_ATOMS: atom_id res chain seq x y z
N MET A 1 5.53 -21.97 -0.92
CA MET A 1 5.27 -22.33 0.50
C MET A 1 3.76 -22.40 0.66
N LYS A 2 3.20 -23.58 0.98
CA LYS A 2 1.75 -23.75 1.13
C LYS A 2 1.30 -23.19 2.47
N VAL A 3 0.16 -22.53 2.48
CA VAL A 3 -0.49 -22.10 3.70
C VAL A 3 -1.27 -23.30 4.27
N ILE A 4 -1.12 -23.57 5.56
CA ILE A 4 -1.64 -24.78 6.18
C ILE A 4 -2.69 -24.41 7.25
N GLY A 5 -3.98 -24.69 6.96
CA GLY A 5 -5.07 -24.62 7.93
C GLY A 5 -5.49 -23.22 8.38
N ARG A 6 -6.44 -23.15 9.32
CA ARG A 6 -6.98 -21.90 9.91
C ARG A 6 -6.02 -21.22 10.87
N ASP A 7 -5.19 -22.00 11.58
CA ASP A 7 -4.15 -21.48 12.47
C ASP A 7 -2.91 -21.13 11.64
N ASN A 8 -3.09 -20.21 10.72
CA ASN A 8 -2.04 -19.82 9.81
C ASN A 8 -1.30 -18.56 10.29
N GLN A 9 -0.11 -18.39 9.73
CA GLN A 9 0.79 -17.27 10.07
C GLN A 9 0.22 -15.89 9.76
N VAL A 10 -0.78 -15.78 8.87
CA VAL A 10 -1.38 -14.51 8.45
C VAL A 10 -2.11 -13.86 9.62
N LYS A 11 -3.00 -14.59 10.30
CA LYS A 11 -3.73 -14.08 11.47
C LYS A 11 -2.80 -13.69 12.61
N LEU A 12 -1.86 -14.56 12.95
CA LEU A 12 -0.86 -14.30 14.00
C LEU A 12 0.03 -13.10 13.63
N GLY A 13 0.32 -12.92 12.35
CA GLY A 13 1.06 -11.76 11.85
C GLY A 13 0.37 -10.44 12.21
N PHE A 14 -0.93 -10.33 11.94
CA PHE A 14 -1.68 -9.09 12.22
C PHE A 14 -1.80 -8.78 13.72
N ALA A 15 -1.90 -9.79 14.59
CA ALA A 15 -1.89 -9.61 16.04
C ALA A 15 -0.60 -8.91 16.55
N SER A 16 0.50 -9.01 15.82
CA SER A 16 1.77 -8.37 16.16
C SER A 16 1.92 -6.92 15.67
N TYR A 17 0.97 -6.42 14.87
CA TYR A 17 1.07 -5.09 14.24
C TYR A 17 1.08 -3.91 15.23
N PRO A 18 0.32 -3.92 16.35
CA PRO A 18 0.41 -2.84 17.31
C PRO A 18 1.84 -2.61 17.82
N ALA A 19 2.54 -3.67 18.23
CA ALA A 19 3.93 -3.57 18.67
C ALA A 19 4.89 -3.19 17.53
N PHE A 20 4.66 -3.72 16.33
CA PHE A 20 5.48 -3.42 15.16
C PHE A 20 5.38 -1.95 14.74
N VAL A 21 4.17 -1.40 14.62
CA VAL A 21 3.94 0.00 14.21
C VAL A 21 4.42 0.95 15.32
N LYS A 22 4.23 0.59 16.60
CA LYS A 22 4.80 1.35 17.72
C LYS A 22 6.31 1.52 17.57
N GLY A 23 7.03 0.43 17.30
CA GLY A 23 8.48 0.50 17.08
C GLY A 23 8.88 1.40 15.90
N LEU A 24 8.08 1.44 14.83
CA LEU A 24 8.31 2.35 13.70
C LEU A 24 8.11 3.82 14.10
N VAL A 25 7.01 4.13 14.78
CA VAL A 25 6.69 5.50 15.21
C VAL A 25 7.73 6.03 16.20
N GLU A 26 8.17 5.19 17.14
CA GLU A 26 9.21 5.54 18.13
C GLU A 26 10.59 5.77 17.51
N ALA A 27 10.91 5.05 16.42
CA ALA A 27 12.18 5.20 15.71
C ALA A 27 12.23 6.41 14.76
N LEU A 28 11.08 6.90 14.30
CA LEU A 28 10.95 7.98 13.31
C LEU A 28 10.53 9.30 13.98
N THR A 29 11.33 9.73 14.96
CA THR A 29 11.14 11.04 15.63
C THR A 29 11.48 12.21 14.69
N ASP A 30 11.08 13.42 15.04
CA ASP A 30 11.40 14.60 14.23
C ASP A 30 12.93 14.82 14.14
N GLU A 31 13.66 14.57 15.23
CA GLU A 31 15.13 14.64 15.26
C GLU A 31 15.76 13.58 14.33
N ALA A 32 15.23 12.35 14.32
CA ALA A 32 15.71 11.28 13.44
C ALA A 32 15.46 11.62 11.97
N LEU A 33 14.34 12.26 11.65
CA LEU A 33 13.99 12.67 10.27
C LEU A 33 14.79 13.90 9.84
N SER A 34 15.02 14.90 10.69
CA SER A 34 15.92 16.04 10.44
C SER A 34 17.36 15.61 10.17
N ALA A 35 17.81 14.51 10.78
CA ALA A 35 19.14 13.95 10.52
C ALA A 35 19.27 13.31 9.13
N VAL A 36 18.14 12.99 8.45
CA VAL A 36 18.13 12.39 7.10
C VAL A 36 18.19 13.47 6.02
N ILE A 37 17.31 14.46 6.09
CA ILE A 37 17.27 15.60 5.15
C ILE A 37 17.26 16.89 5.98
N PRO A 38 18.13 17.88 5.67
CA PRO A 38 18.13 19.12 6.37
C PRO A 38 16.77 19.84 6.31
N ASP A 39 16.36 20.43 7.42
CA ASP A 39 15.06 21.09 7.57
C ASP A 39 14.82 22.22 6.56
N ASP A 40 15.86 22.99 6.25
CA ASP A 40 15.79 24.07 5.28
C ASP A 40 15.55 23.55 3.85
N VAL A 41 16.11 22.40 3.51
CA VAL A 41 15.81 21.71 2.24
C VAL A 41 14.33 21.37 2.16
N LEU A 42 13.78 20.68 3.18
CA LEU A 42 12.36 20.28 3.21
C LEU A 42 11.40 21.49 3.16
N LYS A 43 11.77 22.61 3.80
CA LYS A 43 10.98 23.86 3.74
C LYS A 43 10.89 24.46 2.35
N ASN A 44 11.93 24.27 1.54
CA ASN A 44 12.04 24.90 0.22
C ASN A 44 11.52 24.05 -0.95
N ILE A 45 11.12 22.79 -0.70
CA ILE A 45 10.56 21.90 -1.74
C ILE A 45 9.30 22.49 -2.36
N ARG A 46 9.23 22.44 -3.71
CA ARG A 46 8.10 22.89 -4.53
C ARG A 46 7.47 21.75 -5.35
N HIS A 47 8.21 20.70 -5.60
CA HIS A 47 7.73 19.51 -6.30
C HIS A 47 8.09 18.27 -5.52
N VAL A 48 7.17 17.36 -5.38
CA VAL A 48 7.40 16.09 -4.69
C VAL A 48 6.94 14.96 -5.60
N VAL A 49 7.83 14.02 -5.87
CA VAL A 49 7.53 12.80 -6.60
C VAL A 49 7.80 11.62 -5.67
N VAL A 50 6.76 10.84 -5.38
CA VAL A 50 6.90 9.60 -4.62
C VAL A 50 6.66 8.43 -5.55
N THR A 51 7.54 7.44 -5.52
CA THR A 51 7.47 6.30 -6.44
C THR A 51 7.98 5.00 -5.83
N GLY A 52 7.66 3.90 -6.48
CA GLY A 52 8.09 2.56 -6.15
C GLY A 52 7.48 1.56 -7.12
N ASN A 53 7.69 0.27 -6.88
CA ASN A 53 7.07 -0.81 -7.66
C ASN A 53 6.23 -1.71 -6.75
N GLY A 54 5.14 -2.29 -7.26
CA GLY A 54 4.28 -3.19 -6.51
C GLY A 54 3.81 -2.58 -5.18
N ASP A 55 4.10 -3.23 -4.07
CA ASP A 55 3.74 -2.78 -2.72
C ASP A 55 4.27 -1.37 -2.40
N SER A 56 5.45 -1.04 -2.89
CA SER A 56 6.05 0.29 -2.68
C SER A 56 5.30 1.38 -3.45
N TYR A 57 4.75 1.07 -4.63
CA TYR A 57 3.86 2.00 -5.32
C TYR A 57 2.51 2.12 -4.59
N GLY A 58 1.99 1.01 -4.07
CA GLY A 58 0.82 1.03 -3.17
C GLY A 58 1.03 1.96 -1.97
N ALA A 59 2.23 1.94 -1.36
CA ALA A 59 2.58 2.85 -0.28
C ALA A 59 2.64 4.32 -0.74
N SER A 60 3.12 4.58 -1.96
CA SER A 60 3.10 5.94 -2.55
C SER A 60 1.66 6.45 -2.72
N LEU A 61 0.74 5.59 -3.18
CA LEU A 61 -0.68 5.92 -3.30
C LEU A 61 -1.33 6.18 -1.94
N ALA A 62 -1.04 5.34 -0.93
CA ALA A 62 -1.60 5.44 0.41
C ALA A 62 -1.23 6.76 1.11
N THR A 63 -0.10 7.36 0.74
CA THR A 63 0.41 8.58 1.37
C THR A 63 0.16 9.85 0.54
N LYS A 64 -0.38 9.71 -0.68
CA LYS A 64 -0.55 10.81 -1.65
C LYS A 64 -1.40 11.95 -1.09
N GLU A 65 -2.57 11.66 -0.58
CA GLU A 65 -3.52 12.68 -0.12
C GLU A 65 -2.97 13.44 1.11
N PHE A 66 -2.38 12.72 2.05
CA PHE A 66 -1.75 13.33 3.21
C PHE A 66 -0.50 14.13 2.83
N GLY A 67 0.36 13.57 1.98
CA GLY A 67 1.54 14.25 1.48
C GLY A 67 1.20 15.57 0.79
N SER A 68 0.16 15.58 -0.06
CA SER A 68 -0.33 16.81 -0.71
C SER A 68 -0.76 17.89 0.29
N ARG A 69 -1.38 17.50 1.41
CA ARG A 69 -1.76 18.44 2.49
C ARG A 69 -0.53 18.96 3.25
N MET A 70 0.46 18.11 3.52
CA MET A 70 1.67 18.48 4.27
C MET A 70 2.64 19.34 3.45
N PHE A 71 2.71 19.09 2.15
CA PHE A 71 3.48 19.89 1.21
C PHE A 71 2.64 20.96 0.48
N LEU A 72 1.56 21.43 1.08
CA LEU A 72 0.65 22.40 0.46
C LEU A 72 1.43 23.60 -0.11
N GLY A 73 1.15 23.96 -1.37
CA GLY A 73 1.91 24.93 -2.15
C GLY A 73 3.05 24.30 -2.96
N ALA A 74 3.24 22.97 -2.85
CA ALA A 74 4.05 22.17 -3.76
C ALA A 74 3.15 21.23 -4.59
N ASP A 75 3.62 20.87 -5.78
CA ASP A 75 3.03 19.80 -6.58
C ASP A 75 3.48 18.45 -6.01
N TYR A 76 2.53 17.62 -5.54
CA TYR A 76 2.81 16.31 -4.93
C TYR A 76 2.21 15.19 -5.78
N GLN A 77 3.06 14.34 -6.34
CA GLN A 77 2.68 13.29 -7.26
C GLN A 77 3.12 11.90 -6.77
N ALA A 78 2.20 10.92 -6.79
CA ALA A 78 2.52 9.51 -6.66
C ALA A 78 2.56 8.90 -8.08
N LEU A 79 3.74 8.64 -8.60
CA LEU A 79 3.96 8.17 -9.98
C LEU A 79 4.45 6.72 -10.01
N ARG A 80 4.12 6.01 -11.09
CA ARG A 80 4.71 4.68 -11.32
C ARG A 80 6.22 4.83 -11.56
N CYS A 81 6.98 3.86 -11.07
CA CYS A 81 8.44 3.94 -11.17
C CYS A 81 8.95 3.98 -12.61
N ILE A 82 8.25 3.31 -13.55
CA ILE A 82 8.59 3.37 -14.97
C ILE A 82 8.42 4.79 -15.53
N ASP A 83 7.38 5.52 -15.09
CA ASP A 83 7.16 6.89 -15.53
C ASP A 83 8.29 7.81 -15.03
N VAL A 84 8.66 7.69 -13.75
CA VAL A 84 9.76 8.49 -13.17
C VAL A 84 11.09 8.16 -13.83
N SER A 85 11.35 6.89 -14.12
CA SER A 85 12.60 6.45 -14.73
C SER A 85 12.72 6.79 -16.21
N ARG A 86 11.59 6.94 -16.96
CA ARG A 86 11.62 7.05 -18.42
C ARG A 86 10.91 8.27 -19.01
N HIS A 87 9.83 8.74 -18.36
CA HIS A 87 8.91 9.67 -19.01
C HIS A 87 8.74 10.99 -18.25
N HIS A 88 8.92 11.02 -16.95
CA HIS A 88 8.67 12.21 -16.14
C HIS A 88 9.66 13.34 -16.49
N VAL A 89 9.14 14.54 -16.68
CA VAL A 89 9.94 15.74 -16.88
C VAL A 89 10.12 16.44 -15.54
N PHE A 90 11.36 16.44 -15.03
CA PHE A 90 11.71 17.18 -13.83
C PHE A 90 11.80 18.68 -14.15
N ALA A 91 11.39 19.54 -13.20
CA ALA A 91 11.47 20.98 -13.35
C ALA A 91 12.94 21.45 -13.55
N PRO A 92 13.27 22.07 -14.66
CA PRO A 92 14.68 22.32 -15.00
C PRO A 92 15.27 23.56 -14.32
N GLU A 93 14.44 24.52 -13.92
CA GLU A 93 14.93 25.82 -13.43
C GLU A 93 15.45 25.76 -11.99
N HIS A 94 14.81 24.97 -11.13
CA HIS A 94 15.17 24.78 -9.72
C HIS A 94 15.06 23.31 -9.33
N PRO A 95 15.90 22.42 -9.88
CA PRO A 95 15.80 20.99 -9.64
C PRO A 95 15.98 20.62 -8.15
N GLU A 96 16.76 21.40 -7.39
CA GLU A 96 16.97 21.24 -5.96
C GLU A 96 15.69 21.42 -5.13
N GLN A 97 14.67 22.09 -5.67
CA GLN A 97 13.36 22.23 -5.06
C GLN A 97 12.42 21.05 -5.40
N THR A 98 12.90 20.08 -6.16
CA THR A 98 12.18 18.82 -6.43
C THR A 98 12.70 17.72 -5.50
N LEU A 99 11.82 17.17 -4.64
CA LEU A 99 12.10 16.00 -3.81
C LEU A 99 11.59 14.74 -4.52
N VAL A 100 12.49 13.83 -4.84
CA VAL A 100 12.14 12.51 -5.39
C VAL A 100 12.36 11.45 -4.33
N MET A 101 11.27 10.90 -3.81
CA MET A 101 11.27 9.80 -2.83
C MET A 101 11.04 8.48 -3.56
N VAL A 102 12.03 7.59 -3.53
CA VAL A 102 11.92 6.26 -4.13
C VAL A 102 11.84 5.20 -3.03
N ILE A 103 10.71 4.51 -2.97
CA ILE A 103 10.45 3.47 -1.99
C ILE A 103 10.83 2.11 -2.58
N SER A 104 11.74 1.41 -1.93
CA SER A 104 12.09 0.03 -2.27
C SER A 104 12.77 -0.67 -1.11
N VAL A 105 12.08 -1.60 -0.45
CA VAL A 105 12.63 -2.27 0.74
C VAL A 105 13.94 -3.01 0.42
N SER A 106 14.03 -3.72 -0.69
CA SER A 106 15.27 -4.39 -1.11
C SER A 106 16.29 -3.45 -1.77
N GLY A 107 15.83 -2.34 -2.37
CA GLY A 107 16.64 -1.42 -3.15
C GLY A 107 17.33 -2.03 -4.37
N GLY A 108 16.98 -3.28 -4.73
CA GLY A 108 17.69 -4.06 -5.76
C GLY A 108 17.07 -3.99 -7.17
N GLY A 109 15.88 -3.41 -7.34
CA GLY A 109 15.19 -3.34 -8.62
C GLY A 109 15.90 -2.41 -9.62
N ALA A 110 15.91 -2.77 -10.92
CA ALA A 110 16.54 -1.94 -11.96
C ALA A 110 15.84 -0.58 -12.12
N ARG A 111 14.50 -0.59 -12.16
CA ARG A 111 13.73 0.66 -12.38
C ARG A 111 13.83 1.64 -11.21
N VAL A 112 13.84 1.17 -9.97
CA VAL A 112 14.01 2.06 -8.80
C VAL A 112 15.43 2.67 -8.77
N THR A 113 16.45 1.90 -9.17
CA THR A 113 17.81 2.41 -9.32
C THR A 113 17.89 3.46 -10.41
N GLU A 114 17.28 3.21 -11.57
CA GLU A 114 17.25 4.12 -12.69
C GLU A 114 16.49 5.42 -12.37
N ALA A 115 15.33 5.33 -11.73
CA ALA A 115 14.54 6.49 -11.29
C ALA A 115 15.37 7.37 -10.32
N MET A 116 16.04 6.75 -9.35
CA MET A 116 16.89 7.46 -8.39
C MET A 116 18.05 8.16 -9.09
N LYS A 117 18.78 7.43 -9.93
CA LYS A 117 19.94 7.94 -10.65
C LYS A 117 19.58 9.06 -11.62
N ARG A 118 18.45 8.92 -12.33
CA ARG A 118 17.95 9.96 -13.24
C ARG A 118 17.60 11.24 -12.48
N ALA A 119 16.89 11.14 -11.37
CA ALA A 119 16.54 12.28 -10.52
C ALA A 119 17.81 12.98 -9.97
N ALA A 120 18.77 12.20 -9.47
CA ALA A 120 20.04 12.74 -8.98
C ALA A 120 20.83 13.45 -10.09
N ALA A 121 20.92 12.86 -11.30
CA ALA A 121 21.60 13.45 -12.45
C ALA A 121 20.97 14.78 -12.92
N LYS A 122 19.65 14.95 -12.70
CA LYS A 122 18.93 16.21 -12.97
C LYS A 122 19.07 17.25 -11.84
N GLY A 123 19.81 16.93 -10.76
CA GLY A 123 20.03 17.85 -9.64
C GLY A 123 18.90 17.87 -8.60
N CYS A 124 17.95 16.95 -8.67
CA CYS A 124 16.87 16.86 -7.68
C CYS A 124 17.38 16.47 -6.30
N THR A 125 16.71 16.92 -5.24
CA THR A 125 16.86 16.33 -3.91
C THR A 125 16.29 14.93 -3.93
N THR A 126 17.09 13.92 -3.58
CA THR A 126 16.71 12.52 -3.68
C THR A 126 16.74 11.82 -2.34
N LEU A 127 15.68 11.02 -2.06
CA LEU A 127 15.53 10.25 -0.83
C LEU A 127 15.23 8.78 -1.15
N ALA A 128 16.13 7.88 -0.79
CA ALA A 128 15.87 6.45 -0.80
C ALA A 128 15.20 6.03 0.51
N ILE A 129 13.97 5.52 0.43
CA ILE A 129 13.27 4.88 1.55
C ILE A 129 13.45 3.37 1.38
N THR A 130 14.36 2.76 2.14
CA THR A 130 14.81 1.39 1.90
C THR A 130 15.16 0.62 3.17
N GLY A 131 14.99 -0.70 3.16
CA GLY A 131 15.48 -1.59 4.22
C GLY A 131 16.98 -1.94 4.06
N ASN A 132 17.55 -1.67 2.87
CA ASN A 132 18.97 -1.96 2.59
C ASN A 132 19.73 -0.71 2.15
N PRO A 133 20.40 -0.02 3.07
CA PRO A 133 21.16 1.20 2.78
C PRO A 133 22.36 0.96 1.85
N GLU A 134 22.83 -0.29 1.72
CA GLU A 134 23.92 -0.67 0.81
C GLU A 134 23.43 -1.08 -0.59
N SER A 135 22.13 -0.98 -0.85
CA SER A 135 21.57 -1.34 -2.15
C SER A 135 22.06 -0.41 -3.27
N ARG A 136 21.99 -0.91 -4.51
CA ARG A 136 22.37 -0.09 -5.66
C ARG A 136 21.50 1.16 -5.83
N MET A 137 20.22 1.11 -5.42
CA MET A 137 19.36 2.31 -5.41
C MET A 137 19.83 3.32 -4.36
N ALA A 138 20.13 2.86 -3.15
CA ALA A 138 20.57 3.73 -2.06
C ALA A 138 21.88 4.46 -2.38
N LYS A 139 22.79 3.80 -3.11
CA LYS A 139 24.08 4.38 -3.52
C LYS A 139 23.94 5.53 -4.52
N GLU A 140 22.83 5.63 -5.21
CA GLU A 140 22.53 6.73 -6.13
C GLU A 140 21.77 7.88 -5.47
N ALA A 141 21.32 7.72 -4.22
CA ALA A 141 20.52 8.71 -3.50
C ALA A 141 21.39 9.70 -2.73
N GLY A 142 20.96 10.98 -2.69
CA GLY A 142 21.57 11.98 -1.82
C GLY A 142 21.26 11.78 -0.34
N HIS A 143 20.09 11.20 -0.04
CA HIS A 143 19.62 10.93 1.31
C HIS A 143 19.05 9.52 1.43
N ILE A 144 19.21 8.89 2.59
CA ILE A 144 18.74 7.52 2.85
C ILE A 144 17.94 7.51 4.15
N LEU A 145 16.67 7.13 4.06
CA LEU A 145 15.81 6.83 5.20
C LEU A 145 15.66 5.32 5.32
N GLN A 146 16.32 4.73 6.30
CA GLN A 146 16.31 3.28 6.48
C GLN A 146 15.02 2.82 7.15
N ILE A 147 14.27 1.96 6.47
CA ILE A 147 13.16 1.21 7.06
C ILE A 147 13.75 0.03 7.85
N ARG A 148 13.57 0.05 9.17
CA ARG A 148 13.98 -1.07 10.03
C ARG A 148 12.77 -1.97 10.29
N ILE A 149 12.78 -3.15 9.65
CA ILE A 149 11.76 -4.18 9.88
C ILE A 149 12.37 -5.21 10.82
N PRO A 150 11.90 -5.31 12.07
CA PRO A 150 12.35 -6.36 12.98
C PRO A 150 12.10 -7.73 12.34
N LYS A 151 13.11 -8.62 12.42
CA LYS A 151 12.93 -10.02 12.02
C LYS A 151 11.85 -10.62 12.93
N ALA A 152 10.78 -11.09 12.33
CA ALA A 152 9.80 -11.89 13.08
C ALA A 152 10.40 -13.29 13.26
N GLU A 153 10.54 -13.74 14.48
CA GLU A 153 11.15 -15.04 14.81
C GLU A 153 10.35 -16.22 14.27
N THR A 154 9.06 -16.05 14.02
CA THR A 154 8.12 -17.12 13.70
C THR A 154 7.45 -17.02 12.34
N PHE A 155 7.63 -15.92 11.57
CA PHE A 155 6.82 -15.66 10.38
C PHE A 155 7.64 -15.23 9.18
N SER A 156 7.28 -15.73 7.98
CA SER A 156 7.80 -15.16 6.74
C SER A 156 7.30 -13.72 6.55
N PRO A 157 8.17 -12.73 6.33
CA PRO A 157 7.77 -11.34 6.09
C PRO A 157 6.80 -11.19 4.91
N ALA A 158 6.87 -12.10 3.92
CA ALA A 158 6.00 -12.09 2.75
C ALA A 158 4.53 -12.30 3.09
N PHE A 159 4.21 -13.08 4.12
CA PHE A 159 2.82 -13.35 4.52
C PHE A 159 2.17 -12.26 5.35
N GLN A 160 2.89 -11.19 5.67
CA GLN A 160 2.44 -10.25 6.70
C GLN A 160 2.33 -8.82 6.22
N ALA A 161 2.61 -8.55 4.96
CA ALA A 161 2.62 -7.18 4.42
C ALA A 161 3.40 -6.15 5.26
N ARG A 162 4.30 -6.60 6.16
CA ARG A 162 5.06 -5.70 7.05
C ARG A 162 5.90 -4.69 6.29
N THR A 163 6.42 -5.09 5.12
CA THR A 163 7.19 -4.21 4.24
C THR A 163 6.33 -3.06 3.70
N TYR A 164 5.08 -3.35 3.34
CA TYR A 164 4.11 -2.34 2.92
C TYR A 164 3.77 -1.39 4.07
N VAL A 165 3.39 -1.92 5.23
CA VAL A 165 3.04 -1.10 6.41
C VAL A 165 4.20 -0.22 6.85
N ALA A 166 5.42 -0.77 6.85
CA ALA A 166 6.62 0.01 7.17
C ALA A 166 6.87 1.14 6.16
N ALA A 167 6.67 0.87 4.86
CA ALA A 167 6.81 1.88 3.83
C ALA A 167 5.75 2.98 3.97
N VAL A 168 4.47 2.62 4.19
CA VAL A 168 3.38 3.58 4.43
C VAL A 168 3.68 4.42 5.67
N CYS A 169 3.96 3.78 6.81
CA CYS A 169 4.22 4.48 8.07
C CYS A 169 5.42 5.44 7.94
N THR A 170 6.52 4.99 7.33
CA THR A 170 7.73 5.80 7.14
C THR A 170 7.45 7.02 6.26
N THR A 171 6.71 6.83 5.16
CA THR A 171 6.39 7.92 4.22
C THR A 171 5.39 8.91 4.85
N LEU A 172 4.39 8.42 5.62
CA LEU A 172 3.48 9.28 6.38
C LEU A 172 4.23 10.15 7.40
N LEU A 173 5.13 9.55 8.17
CA LEU A 173 5.88 10.27 9.21
C LEU A 173 6.88 11.27 8.61
N MET A 174 7.48 10.97 7.46
CA MET A 174 8.29 11.94 6.73
C MET A 174 7.45 13.11 6.21
N ALA A 175 6.26 12.85 5.67
CA ALA A 175 5.33 13.90 5.26
C ALA A 175 4.85 14.73 6.45
N LEU A 176 4.54 14.10 7.59
CA LEU A 176 4.15 14.78 8.82
C LEU A 176 5.25 15.73 9.31
N HIS A 177 6.48 15.25 9.34
CA HIS A 177 7.65 16.07 9.70
C HIS A 177 7.80 17.27 8.77
N ALA A 178 7.73 17.07 7.46
CA ALA A 178 7.73 18.16 6.50
C ALA A 178 6.59 19.17 6.73
N GLY A 179 5.40 18.67 7.05
CA GLY A 179 4.24 19.49 7.38
C GLY A 179 4.45 20.34 8.62
N LEU A 180 5.09 19.78 9.65
CA LEU A 180 5.47 20.52 10.88
C LEU A 180 6.46 21.64 10.56
N LEU A 181 7.53 21.34 9.81
CA LEU A 181 8.54 22.33 9.40
C LEU A 181 7.96 23.46 8.53
N ARG A 182 6.91 23.16 7.77
CA ARG A 182 6.22 24.10 6.85
C ARG A 182 5.03 24.80 7.53
N GLY A 183 4.80 24.56 8.83
CA GLY A 183 3.71 25.17 9.59
C GLY A 183 2.30 24.71 9.17
N ARG A 184 2.18 23.50 8.60
CA ARG A 184 0.88 22.89 8.18
C ARG A 184 0.18 22.22 9.35
N VAL A 185 0.95 21.75 10.31
CA VAL A 185 0.49 21.21 11.59
C VAL A 185 1.31 21.80 12.72
N THR A 186 0.70 21.92 13.90
CA THR A 186 1.40 22.26 15.14
C THR A 186 2.07 21.01 15.73
N GLN A 187 2.96 21.19 16.69
CA GLN A 187 3.55 20.08 17.46
C GLN A 187 2.49 19.21 18.12
N GLN A 188 1.46 19.84 18.69
CA GLN A 188 0.34 19.12 19.28
C GLN A 188 -0.40 18.26 18.26
N GLN A 189 -0.75 18.83 17.09
CA GLN A 189 -1.42 18.09 16.02
C GLN A 189 -0.55 16.95 15.47
N ALA A 190 0.77 17.17 15.37
CA ALA A 190 1.69 16.11 14.95
C ALA A 190 1.73 14.96 15.97
N ALA A 191 1.74 15.27 17.27
CA ALA A 191 1.66 14.27 18.33
C ALA A 191 0.32 13.51 18.30
N GLU A 192 -0.79 14.20 18.08
CA GLU A 192 -2.13 13.60 17.95
C GLU A 192 -2.20 12.64 16.75
N ILE A 193 -1.58 13.00 15.60
CA ILE A 193 -1.52 12.12 14.42
C ILE A 193 -0.68 10.87 14.72
N ARG A 194 0.48 11.02 15.37
CA ARG A 194 1.31 9.88 15.78
C ARG A 194 0.56 8.95 16.73
N GLN A 195 -0.17 9.52 17.70
CA GLN A 195 -0.98 8.74 18.64
C GLN A 195 -2.12 8.03 17.94
N GLU A 196 -2.85 8.69 17.02
CA GLU A 196 -3.95 8.08 16.27
C GLU A 196 -3.47 6.90 15.39
N ILE A 197 -2.25 6.97 14.81
CA ILE A 197 -1.65 5.83 14.12
C ILE A 197 -1.56 4.60 15.05
N LEU A 198 -1.09 4.79 16.27
CA LEU A 198 -0.95 3.70 17.27
C LEU A 198 -2.31 3.17 17.73
N ASP A 199 -3.23 4.08 18.04
CA ASP A 199 -4.56 3.74 18.53
C ASP A 199 -5.38 3.01 17.46
N TYR A 200 -5.33 3.49 16.22
CA TYR A 200 -6.02 2.85 15.10
C TYR A 200 -5.53 1.41 14.87
N VAL A 201 -4.22 1.21 14.77
CA VAL A 201 -3.67 -0.13 14.55
C VAL A 201 -4.01 -1.05 15.72
N THR A 202 -4.01 -0.55 16.95
CA THR A 202 -4.40 -1.31 18.14
C THR A 202 -5.89 -1.69 18.09
N ARG A 203 -6.77 -0.76 17.73
CA ARG A 203 -8.21 -1.03 17.58
C ARG A 203 -8.50 -2.02 16.45
N ALA A 204 -7.85 -1.87 15.31
CA ALA A 204 -8.09 -2.70 14.13
C ALA A 204 -7.51 -4.12 14.25
N CYS A 205 -6.38 -4.28 14.94
CA CYS A 205 -5.66 -5.55 15.06
C CYS A 205 -5.80 -6.19 16.46
N ASN A 206 -6.87 -5.89 17.21
CA ASN A 206 -7.15 -6.59 18.47
C ASN A 206 -7.70 -8.00 18.21
N GLU A 207 -7.62 -8.84 19.23
CA GLU A 207 -7.97 -10.26 19.13
C GLU A 207 -9.44 -10.50 18.71
N GLU A 208 -10.37 -9.72 19.26
CA GLU A 208 -11.80 -9.84 18.94
C GLU A 208 -12.09 -9.52 17.47
N VAL A 209 -11.57 -8.40 16.97
CA VAL A 209 -11.73 -7.99 15.58
C VAL A 209 -11.09 -9.02 14.65
N LEU A 210 -9.86 -9.46 14.96
CA LEU A 210 -9.14 -10.44 14.14
C LEU A 210 -9.88 -11.79 14.11
N ALA A 211 -10.42 -12.27 15.24
CA ALA A 211 -11.16 -13.53 15.30
C ALA A 211 -12.44 -13.45 14.48
N ARG A 212 -13.23 -12.40 14.64
CA ARG A 212 -14.48 -12.18 13.90
C ARG A 212 -14.26 -12.09 12.40
N VAL A 213 -13.27 -11.32 11.98
CA VAL A 213 -12.92 -11.17 10.56
C VAL A 213 -12.38 -12.48 9.98
N ASP A 214 -11.57 -13.21 10.74
CA ASP A 214 -11.05 -14.52 10.35
C ASP A 214 -12.18 -15.49 10.03
N ASP A 215 -13.19 -15.62 10.94
CA ASP A 215 -14.35 -16.46 10.72
C ASP A 215 -15.15 -16.04 9.48
N GLN A 216 -15.37 -14.74 9.31
CA GLN A 216 -16.12 -14.21 8.17
C GLN A 216 -15.38 -14.48 6.85
N MET A 217 -14.09 -14.23 6.76
CA MET A 217 -13.30 -14.43 5.55
C MET A 217 -13.13 -15.92 5.22
N TYR A 218 -13.00 -16.77 6.24
CA TYR A 218 -12.99 -18.21 6.04
C TYR A 218 -14.31 -18.72 5.43
N GLY A 219 -15.45 -18.28 5.98
CA GLY A 219 -16.77 -18.63 5.43
C GLY A 219 -16.95 -18.14 3.99
N LEU A 220 -16.55 -16.88 3.69
CA LEU A 220 -16.66 -16.30 2.36
C LEU A 220 -15.78 -17.02 1.34
N ALA A 221 -14.58 -17.43 1.71
CA ALA A 221 -13.66 -18.15 0.83
C ALA A 221 -14.27 -19.44 0.27
N LYS A 222 -15.09 -20.15 1.06
CA LYS A 222 -15.77 -21.38 0.62
C LYS A 222 -16.70 -21.16 -0.57
N THR A 223 -17.29 -19.97 -0.69
CA THR A 223 -18.15 -19.62 -1.83
C THR A 223 -17.36 -18.97 -2.96
N TRP A 224 -16.31 -18.22 -2.64
CA TRP A 224 -15.57 -17.42 -3.61
C TRP A 224 -14.40 -18.13 -4.30
N GLN A 225 -13.95 -19.27 -3.77
CA GLN A 225 -12.83 -20.02 -4.33
C GLN A 225 -13.02 -20.43 -5.80
N GLY A 226 -14.26 -20.62 -6.24
CA GLY A 226 -14.60 -21.03 -7.61
C GLY A 226 -14.75 -19.88 -8.61
N TYR A 227 -14.59 -18.63 -8.17
CA TYR A 227 -14.79 -17.47 -9.05
C TYR A 227 -13.69 -17.34 -10.10
N LEU A 228 -14.05 -16.79 -11.27
CA LEU A 228 -13.13 -16.55 -12.39
C LEU A 228 -12.10 -15.47 -12.08
N GLY A 229 -12.48 -14.49 -11.27
CA GLY A 229 -11.63 -13.36 -10.92
C GLY A 229 -12.27 -12.44 -9.88
N TYR A 230 -11.54 -11.37 -9.56
CA TYR A 230 -11.98 -10.41 -8.55
C TYR A 230 -11.75 -8.98 -9.04
N ASP A 231 -12.69 -8.11 -8.72
CA ASP A 231 -12.52 -6.66 -8.90
C ASP A 231 -12.28 -6.02 -7.53
N PHE A 232 -11.41 -5.02 -7.52
CA PHE A 232 -11.11 -4.23 -6.33
C PHE A 232 -11.41 -2.76 -6.63
N VAL A 233 -12.19 -2.12 -5.76
CA VAL A 233 -12.71 -0.78 -6.01
C VAL A 233 -12.55 0.08 -4.75
N GLY A 234 -12.12 1.31 -4.95
CA GLY A 234 -12.01 2.32 -3.89
C GLY A 234 -11.76 3.70 -4.49
N GLY A 235 -11.85 4.75 -3.70
CA GLY A 235 -11.52 6.11 -4.12
C GLY A 235 -10.60 6.79 -3.11
N GLY A 236 -9.77 7.75 -3.52
CA GLY A 236 -8.85 8.44 -2.63
C GLY A 236 -7.90 7.48 -1.88
N SER A 237 -7.84 7.57 -0.56
CA SER A 237 -7.02 6.68 0.29
C SER A 237 -7.46 5.21 0.20
N ASP A 238 -8.75 4.95 0.00
CA ASP A 238 -9.30 3.60 -0.15
C ASP A 238 -8.84 2.94 -1.45
N PHE A 239 -8.55 3.73 -2.51
CA PHE A 239 -7.97 3.22 -3.75
C PHE A 239 -6.58 2.59 -3.53
N ALA A 240 -5.78 3.14 -2.61
CA ALA A 240 -4.48 2.56 -2.28
C ALA A 240 -4.61 1.15 -1.68
N THR A 241 -5.63 0.95 -0.83
CA THR A 241 -5.95 -0.38 -0.28
C THR A 241 -6.45 -1.33 -1.36
N ALA A 242 -7.32 -0.87 -2.26
CA ALA A 242 -7.80 -1.65 -3.40
C ALA A 242 -6.62 -2.07 -4.32
N TYR A 243 -5.70 -1.14 -4.62
CA TYR A 243 -4.48 -1.44 -5.38
C TYR A 243 -3.63 -2.52 -4.72
N PHE A 244 -3.35 -2.34 -3.41
CA PHE A 244 -2.54 -3.30 -2.67
C PHE A 244 -3.19 -4.69 -2.62
N ALA A 245 -4.50 -4.75 -2.37
CA ALA A 245 -5.26 -6.00 -2.35
C ALA A 245 -5.25 -6.70 -3.72
N THR A 246 -5.41 -5.94 -4.81
CA THR A 246 -5.30 -6.48 -6.18
C THR A 246 -3.97 -7.19 -6.40
N ALA A 247 -2.86 -6.54 -6.03
CA ALA A 247 -1.53 -7.13 -6.15
C ALA A 247 -1.39 -8.40 -5.29
N LYS A 248 -1.92 -8.36 -4.06
CA LYS A 248 -1.84 -9.51 -3.14
C LYS A 248 -2.68 -10.70 -3.58
N PHE A 249 -3.83 -10.52 -4.20
CA PHE A 249 -4.61 -11.63 -4.74
C PHE A 249 -3.90 -12.33 -5.90
N PHE A 250 -3.12 -11.62 -6.74
CA PHE A 250 -2.21 -12.29 -7.68
C PHE A 250 -1.19 -13.16 -6.95
N GLU A 251 -0.58 -12.65 -5.89
CA GLU A 251 0.46 -13.35 -5.13
C GLU A 251 -0.09 -14.50 -4.28
N LEU A 252 -1.22 -14.27 -3.58
CA LEU A 252 -1.80 -15.22 -2.62
C LEU A 252 -2.50 -16.39 -3.32
N CYS A 253 -3.36 -16.13 -4.30
CA CYS A 253 -4.25 -17.14 -4.87
C CYS A 253 -4.26 -17.20 -6.40
N GLY A 254 -3.36 -16.49 -7.09
CA GLY A 254 -3.16 -16.58 -8.54
C GLY A 254 -4.38 -16.18 -9.37
N SER A 255 -5.26 -15.34 -8.83
CA SER A 255 -6.50 -14.95 -9.49
C SER A 255 -6.29 -13.90 -10.57
N LEU A 256 -7.20 -13.83 -11.53
CA LEU A 256 -7.32 -12.68 -12.41
C LEU A 256 -8.02 -11.54 -11.67
N ASN A 257 -7.41 -10.37 -11.68
CA ASN A 257 -7.92 -9.25 -10.90
C ASN A 257 -8.04 -7.99 -11.75
N CYS A 258 -9.08 -7.19 -11.49
CA CYS A 258 -9.24 -5.83 -11.99
C CYS A 258 -9.13 -4.83 -10.84
N LEU A 259 -8.76 -3.60 -11.15
CA LEU A 259 -8.70 -2.49 -10.22
C LEU A 259 -9.25 -1.25 -10.89
N ASN A 260 -10.25 -0.64 -10.27
CA ASN A 260 -10.76 0.66 -10.69
C ASN A 260 -11.16 1.51 -9.47
N ASP A 261 -11.33 2.79 -9.70
CA ASP A 261 -12.01 3.63 -8.71
C ASP A 261 -13.53 3.48 -8.81
N SER A 262 -14.23 4.09 -7.87
CA SER A 262 -15.69 3.98 -7.76
C SER A 262 -16.45 4.67 -8.91
N GLU A 263 -15.81 5.55 -9.68
CA GLU A 263 -16.40 6.16 -10.87
C GLU A 263 -16.13 5.31 -12.11
N ASP A 264 -14.85 4.98 -12.38
CA ASP A 264 -14.46 4.22 -13.56
C ASP A 264 -15.02 2.79 -13.56
N TRP A 265 -15.31 2.19 -12.39
CA TRP A 265 -16.03 0.92 -12.34
C TRP A 265 -17.37 1.00 -13.10
N CYS A 266 -18.11 2.10 -12.98
CA CYS A 266 -19.37 2.33 -13.70
C CYS A 266 -19.17 2.55 -15.21
N HIS A 267 -17.97 2.94 -15.63
CA HIS A 267 -17.65 3.17 -17.04
C HIS A 267 -17.02 1.97 -17.73
N ILE A 268 -16.35 1.08 -16.99
CA ILE A 268 -15.52 -0.01 -17.53
C ILE A 268 -16.01 -1.38 -17.05
N ASP A 269 -15.94 -1.66 -15.75
CA ASP A 269 -16.19 -3.01 -15.20
C ASP A 269 -17.68 -3.39 -15.22
N TYR A 270 -18.53 -2.39 -15.27
CA TYR A 270 -19.99 -2.57 -15.44
C TYR A 270 -20.35 -3.44 -16.64
N PHE A 271 -19.56 -3.43 -17.72
CA PHE A 271 -19.84 -4.17 -18.95
C PHE A 271 -19.50 -5.66 -18.88
N GLN A 272 -18.93 -6.15 -17.80
CA GLN A 272 -18.58 -7.56 -17.67
C GLN A 272 -19.83 -8.46 -17.69
N THR A 273 -19.77 -9.58 -18.40
CA THR A 273 -20.92 -10.45 -18.67
C THR A 273 -21.12 -11.58 -17.67
N LYS A 274 -20.02 -12.11 -17.07
CA LYS A 274 -20.08 -13.21 -16.08
C LYS A 274 -20.13 -12.69 -14.66
N ARG A 275 -21.14 -11.88 -14.37
CA ARG A 275 -21.25 -11.07 -13.16
C ARG A 275 -21.35 -11.88 -11.87
N ASP A 276 -22.06 -13.01 -11.92
CA ASP A 276 -22.25 -13.96 -10.83
C ASP A 276 -21.03 -14.83 -10.52
N GLN A 277 -20.05 -14.84 -11.42
CA GLN A 277 -18.81 -15.60 -11.28
C GLN A 277 -17.61 -14.72 -10.91
N LEU A 278 -17.85 -13.48 -10.51
CA LEU A 278 -16.84 -12.52 -10.08
C LEU A 278 -17.10 -12.07 -8.65
N GLY A 279 -16.03 -12.01 -7.87
CA GLY A 279 -16.04 -11.38 -6.55
C GLY A 279 -15.69 -9.91 -6.69
N THR A 280 -16.56 -9.01 -6.24
CA THR A 280 -16.30 -7.58 -6.27
C THR A 280 -16.06 -7.08 -4.85
N VAL A 281 -14.89 -6.53 -4.61
CA VAL A 281 -14.46 -6.00 -3.31
C VAL A 281 -14.46 -4.48 -3.37
N ALA A 282 -15.25 -3.85 -2.54
CA ALA A 282 -15.24 -2.40 -2.37
C ALA A 282 -14.60 -2.03 -1.02
N ILE A 283 -13.73 -1.02 -1.05
CA ILE A 283 -13.15 -0.40 0.14
C ILE A 283 -13.89 0.92 0.33
N ALA A 284 -14.56 1.09 1.48
CA ALA A 284 -15.45 2.24 1.71
C ALA A 284 -15.41 2.68 3.17
N PHE A 285 -14.44 3.52 3.53
CA PHE A 285 -14.32 4.10 4.87
C PHE A 285 -14.99 5.47 4.94
N GLN A 286 -15.72 5.74 6.04
CA GLN A 286 -16.53 6.95 6.19
C GLN A 286 -15.70 8.23 6.14
N SER A 287 -14.44 8.18 6.58
CA SER A 287 -13.53 9.32 6.53
C SER A 287 -13.01 9.64 5.12
N CYS A 288 -13.16 8.73 4.15
CA CYS A 288 -12.77 8.96 2.77
C CYS A 288 -13.77 9.89 2.06
N ALA A 289 -13.27 10.92 1.37
CA ALA A 289 -14.11 11.87 0.63
C ALA A 289 -14.96 11.19 -0.47
N SER A 290 -14.53 10.05 -0.99
CA SER A 290 -15.25 9.27 -1.99
C SER A 290 -16.32 8.34 -1.40
N PHE A 291 -16.48 8.28 -0.07
CA PHE A 291 -17.36 7.31 0.59
C PHE A 291 -18.78 7.27 0.00
N SER A 292 -19.43 8.42 -0.14
CA SER A 292 -20.81 8.49 -0.68
C SER A 292 -20.90 7.94 -2.10
N ARG A 293 -19.94 8.29 -2.96
CA ARG A 293 -19.89 7.78 -4.34
C ARG A 293 -19.63 6.27 -4.37
N THR A 294 -18.73 5.78 -3.53
CA THR A 294 -18.47 4.34 -3.41
C THR A 294 -19.72 3.58 -2.96
N VAL A 295 -20.50 4.11 -2.02
CA VAL A 295 -21.80 3.51 -1.60
C VAL A 295 -22.80 3.43 -2.76
N GLU A 296 -22.92 4.47 -3.58
CA GLU A 296 -23.77 4.45 -4.78
C GLU A 296 -23.32 3.38 -5.77
N THR A 297 -22.00 3.28 -6.02
CA THR A 297 -21.42 2.29 -6.92
C THR A 297 -21.63 0.86 -6.39
N ILE A 298 -21.50 0.62 -5.10
CA ILE A 298 -21.84 -0.67 -4.45
C ILE A 298 -23.29 -1.06 -4.73
N GLY A 299 -24.23 -0.09 -4.64
CA GLY A 299 -25.63 -0.32 -5.00
C GLY A 299 -25.80 -0.72 -6.47
N SER A 300 -25.03 -0.15 -7.38
CA SER A 300 -25.03 -0.51 -8.80
C SER A 300 -24.41 -1.89 -9.05
N MET A 301 -23.33 -2.23 -8.35
CA MET A 301 -22.70 -3.56 -8.37
C MET A 301 -23.72 -4.64 -7.98
N GLN A 302 -24.39 -4.46 -6.86
CA GLN A 302 -25.36 -5.41 -6.33
C GLN A 302 -26.56 -5.58 -7.30
N LYS A 303 -27.14 -4.49 -7.80
CA LYS A 303 -28.22 -4.51 -8.78
C LYS A 303 -27.84 -5.18 -10.10
N SER A 304 -26.58 -5.12 -10.48
CA SER A 304 -26.06 -5.78 -11.68
C SER A 304 -25.81 -7.28 -11.51
N GLY A 305 -26.03 -7.84 -10.32
CA GLY A 305 -25.85 -9.26 -10.01
C GLY A 305 -24.44 -9.64 -9.59
N ARG A 306 -23.62 -8.66 -9.12
CA ARG A 306 -22.27 -8.93 -8.56
C ARG A 306 -22.36 -9.51 -7.16
N ASN A 307 -21.41 -10.36 -6.83
CA ASN A 307 -21.16 -10.81 -5.45
C ASN A 307 -20.24 -9.78 -4.77
N VAL A 308 -20.81 -8.94 -3.91
CA VAL A 308 -20.10 -7.78 -3.35
C VAL A 308 -19.68 -8.03 -1.91
N LEU A 309 -18.40 -7.82 -1.63
CA LEU A 309 -17.82 -7.67 -0.28
C LEU A 309 -17.44 -6.21 -0.08
N VAL A 310 -17.86 -5.60 1.02
CA VAL A 310 -17.43 -4.26 1.42
C VAL A 310 -16.56 -4.35 2.67
N ILE A 311 -15.38 -3.75 2.62
CA ILE A 311 -14.54 -3.50 3.79
C ILE A 311 -14.78 -2.06 4.23
N THR A 312 -15.24 -1.87 5.46
CA THR A 312 -15.74 -0.56 5.91
C THR A 312 -15.74 -0.43 7.44
N ASP A 313 -15.83 0.79 7.93
CA ASP A 313 -16.14 1.13 9.32
C ASP A 313 -17.63 1.53 9.51
N ALA A 314 -18.37 1.70 8.41
CA ALA A 314 -19.78 2.09 8.43
C ALA A 314 -20.70 0.96 8.92
N ASP A 315 -21.89 1.34 9.37
CA ASP A 315 -22.93 0.39 9.72
C ASP A 315 -23.46 -0.35 8.49
N PRO A 316 -23.80 -1.66 8.62
CA PRO A 316 -24.28 -2.46 7.48
C PRO A 316 -25.55 -1.93 6.80
N ASP A 317 -26.37 -1.19 7.50
CA ASP A 317 -27.61 -0.57 6.98
C ASP A 317 -27.36 0.56 5.97
N ARG A 318 -26.11 1.02 5.86
CA ARG A 318 -25.67 1.95 4.81
C ARG A 318 -25.62 1.31 3.42
N PHE A 319 -25.66 -0.01 3.33
CA PHE A 319 -25.52 -0.77 2.09
C PHE A 319 -26.80 -1.53 1.76
N GLN A 320 -27.02 -1.80 0.47
CA GLN A 320 -28.18 -2.53 0.00
C GLN A 320 -28.21 -3.98 0.54
N PRO A 321 -29.39 -4.56 0.77
CA PRO A 321 -29.52 -5.98 1.13
C PRO A 321 -28.83 -6.88 0.10
N GLY A 322 -28.12 -7.90 0.57
CA GLY A 322 -27.36 -8.84 -0.27
C GLY A 322 -25.89 -8.48 -0.46
N VAL A 323 -25.45 -7.33 0.03
CA VAL A 323 -24.03 -6.99 0.14
C VAL A 323 -23.42 -7.65 1.38
N THR A 324 -22.29 -8.32 1.22
CA THR A 324 -21.53 -8.85 2.36
C THR A 324 -20.69 -7.71 2.97
N VAL A 325 -20.96 -7.35 4.21
CA VAL A 325 -20.25 -6.26 4.90
C VAL A 325 -19.24 -6.84 5.89
N CYS A 326 -17.98 -6.55 5.71
CA CYS A 326 -16.92 -6.80 6.67
C CYS A 326 -16.60 -5.48 7.39
N ARG A 327 -17.22 -5.30 8.54
CA ARG A 327 -17.01 -4.08 9.35
C ARG A 327 -15.75 -4.24 10.19
N ILE A 328 -14.84 -3.27 10.09
CA ILE A 328 -13.63 -3.17 10.91
C ILE A 328 -13.49 -1.74 11.45
N PRO A 329 -12.75 -1.51 12.54
CA PRO A 329 -12.49 -0.16 13.01
C PRO A 329 -11.85 0.71 11.93
N GLY A 330 -12.26 1.97 11.83
CA GLY A 330 -11.66 3.01 11.00
C GLY A 330 -11.00 4.10 11.84
N SER A 331 -10.30 4.99 11.16
CA SER A 331 -9.83 6.27 11.67
C SER A 331 -10.58 7.40 10.96
N ASP A 332 -10.92 8.46 11.69
CA ASP A 332 -11.48 9.70 11.13
C ASP A 332 -10.49 10.44 10.22
N ARG A 333 -9.23 10.01 10.22
CA ARG A 333 -8.17 10.48 9.35
C ARG A 333 -7.98 9.50 8.21
N ASP A 334 -8.56 9.78 7.05
CA ASP A 334 -8.60 8.92 5.86
C ASP A 334 -7.25 8.29 5.49
N PHE A 335 -6.16 9.05 5.60
CA PHE A 335 -4.80 8.63 5.25
C PHE A 335 -4.18 7.60 6.23
N ILE A 336 -4.79 7.35 7.39
CA ILE A 336 -4.32 6.37 8.37
C ILE A 336 -4.88 4.97 8.04
N ASN A 337 -6.09 4.88 7.48
CA ASN A 337 -6.77 3.63 7.20
C ASN A 337 -5.94 2.62 6.36
N PRO A 338 -5.20 3.04 5.30
CA PRO A 338 -4.40 2.12 4.48
C PRO A 338 -3.28 1.38 5.23
N LEU A 339 -2.94 1.79 6.45
CA LEU A 339 -1.95 1.08 7.25
C LEU A 339 -2.33 -0.38 7.52
N VAL A 340 -3.62 -0.67 7.78
CA VAL A 340 -4.05 -2.02 8.14
C VAL A 340 -5.40 -2.44 7.59
N ASN A 341 -6.21 -1.57 6.99
CA ASN A 341 -7.57 -1.91 6.53
C ASN A 341 -7.64 -3.00 5.44
N PHE A 342 -6.50 -3.41 4.90
CA PHE A 342 -6.37 -4.50 3.93
C PHE A 342 -6.36 -5.89 4.56
N PHE A 343 -6.23 -6.04 5.88
CA PHE A 343 -6.03 -7.35 6.51
C PHE A 343 -7.16 -8.35 6.27
N PRO A 344 -8.47 -7.96 6.15
CA PRO A 344 -9.51 -8.91 5.82
C PRO A 344 -9.30 -9.57 4.45
N LEU A 345 -8.78 -8.78 3.50
CA LEU A 345 -8.52 -9.26 2.14
C LEU A 345 -7.32 -10.20 2.08
N PHE A 346 -6.32 -9.96 2.92
CA PHE A 346 -5.21 -10.90 3.10
C PHE A 346 -5.70 -12.25 3.64
N MET A 347 -6.59 -12.25 4.64
CA MET A 347 -7.20 -13.46 5.16
C MET A 347 -8.03 -14.18 4.08
N LEU A 348 -8.88 -13.45 3.36
CA LEU A 348 -9.71 -14.00 2.28
C LEU A 348 -8.87 -14.65 1.19
N GLY A 349 -7.89 -13.92 0.63
CA GLY A 349 -7.00 -14.44 -0.42
C GLY A 349 -6.22 -15.66 0.03
N ASN A 350 -5.79 -15.68 1.28
CA ASN A 350 -5.11 -16.82 1.90
C ASN A 350 -6.02 -18.06 2.01
N TYR A 351 -7.28 -17.90 2.44
CA TYR A 351 -8.22 -19.03 2.50
C TYR A 351 -8.63 -19.53 1.11
N ILE A 352 -8.79 -18.65 0.13
CA ILE A 352 -9.00 -19.03 -1.28
C ILE A 352 -7.81 -19.86 -1.78
N ALA A 353 -6.58 -19.48 -1.44
CA ALA A 353 -5.38 -20.23 -1.80
C ALA A 353 -5.36 -21.63 -1.20
N ILE A 354 -5.74 -21.77 0.08
CA ILE A 354 -5.86 -23.06 0.75
C ILE A 354 -6.87 -23.95 0.04
N ASP A 355 -8.07 -23.44 -0.24
CA ASP A 355 -9.16 -24.18 -0.87
C ASP A 355 -8.85 -24.57 -2.33
N ARG A 356 -7.99 -23.80 -3.01
CA ARG A 356 -7.49 -24.09 -4.36
C ARG A 356 -6.22 -24.95 -4.39
N ASP A 357 -5.66 -25.33 -3.26
CA ASP A 357 -4.32 -25.93 -3.14
C ASP A 357 -3.24 -25.13 -3.87
N TYR A 358 -3.36 -23.80 -3.86
CA TYR A 358 -2.47 -22.89 -4.58
C TYR A 358 -1.22 -22.58 -3.75
N GLU A 359 -0.07 -22.64 -4.39
CA GLU A 359 1.19 -22.25 -3.77
C GLU A 359 1.40 -20.73 -3.89
N TYR A 360 1.78 -20.09 -2.78
CA TYR A 360 2.06 -18.66 -2.74
C TYR A 360 3.03 -18.25 -3.86
N PHE A 361 2.76 -17.14 -4.55
CA PHE A 361 3.43 -16.69 -5.77
C PHE A 361 3.32 -17.67 -6.95
N GLY A 362 2.36 -18.59 -6.98
CA GLY A 362 2.26 -19.61 -8.01
C GLY A 362 3.51 -20.49 -8.12
N GLY A 363 4.20 -20.73 -7.00
CA GLY A 363 5.49 -21.40 -7.00
C GLY A 363 6.64 -20.58 -7.61
N MET A 364 6.39 -19.34 -8.03
CA MET A 364 7.39 -18.46 -8.67
C MET A 364 8.14 -17.58 -7.64
N GLY A 365 8.16 -17.98 -6.37
CA GLY A 365 8.89 -17.29 -5.32
C GLY A 365 10.42 -17.35 -5.49
N PRO A 366 11.17 -16.65 -4.61
CA PRO A 366 12.63 -16.54 -4.72
C PRO A 366 13.41 -17.88 -4.71
N SER A 367 12.79 -18.94 -4.19
CA SER A 367 13.34 -20.30 -4.20
C SER A 367 13.17 -21.04 -5.53
N ASN A 368 12.34 -20.53 -6.45
CA ASN A 368 12.13 -21.16 -7.74
C ASN A 368 13.30 -20.85 -8.69
N PRO A 369 13.93 -21.86 -9.31
CA PRO A 369 15.02 -21.63 -10.25
C PRO A 369 14.66 -20.72 -11.43
N LEU A 370 13.43 -20.81 -11.95
CA LEU A 370 12.96 -19.96 -13.05
C LEU A 370 12.86 -18.48 -12.63
N PHE A 371 12.65 -18.20 -11.33
CA PHE A 371 12.61 -16.84 -10.80
C PHE A 371 14.00 -16.30 -10.48
N SER A 372 14.89 -17.14 -9.92
CA SER A 372 16.15 -16.73 -9.31
C SER A 372 17.36 -16.77 -10.23
N GLN A 373 17.31 -17.52 -11.35
CA GLN A 373 18.44 -17.65 -12.27
C GLN A 373 18.62 -16.40 -13.15
N GLU A 374 19.85 -16.13 -13.54
CA GLU A 374 20.18 -15.18 -14.59
C GLU A 374 19.50 -15.61 -15.88
N GLY A 375 18.69 -14.72 -16.48
CA GLY A 375 17.82 -15.08 -17.61
C GLY A 375 16.49 -15.73 -17.23
N GLY A 376 16.14 -15.81 -15.95
CA GLY A 376 14.81 -16.25 -15.48
C GLY A 376 13.69 -15.32 -15.94
N VAL A 377 12.44 -15.77 -15.77
CA VAL A 377 11.25 -15.04 -16.25
C VAL A 377 11.05 -13.67 -15.56
N ASN A 378 11.64 -13.46 -14.39
CA ASN A 378 11.55 -12.20 -13.68
C ASN A 378 12.80 -11.32 -13.91
N THR A 379 12.62 -10.25 -14.67
CA THR A 379 13.71 -9.32 -15.04
C THR A 379 13.86 -8.11 -14.11
N ILE A 380 13.19 -8.08 -12.95
CA ILE A 380 13.17 -6.91 -12.04
C ILE A 380 14.59 -6.43 -11.69
N LYS A 381 15.52 -7.34 -11.43
CA LYS A 381 16.91 -7.02 -11.06
C LYS A 381 17.86 -6.97 -12.23
N SER A 382 17.66 -7.79 -13.25
CA SER A 382 18.54 -7.98 -14.41
C SER A 382 18.24 -7.07 -15.59
N SER A 383 17.12 -6.34 -15.56
CA SER A 383 16.76 -5.39 -16.61
C SER A 383 17.84 -4.31 -16.79
N GLN A 384 18.06 -3.91 -18.03
CA GLN A 384 18.98 -2.82 -18.36
C GLN A 384 18.60 -1.52 -17.68
N ILE A 385 19.61 -0.78 -17.26
CA ILE A 385 19.48 0.60 -16.79
C ILE A 385 19.91 1.50 -17.94
N GLU A 386 18.97 2.28 -18.45
CA GLU A 386 19.23 3.26 -19.51
C GLU A 386 19.03 4.67 -18.98
N TYR A 387 19.84 5.58 -19.47
CA TYR A 387 19.68 6.99 -19.20
C TYR A 387 18.90 7.61 -20.37
N VAL A 388 17.66 7.95 -20.10
CA VAL A 388 16.80 8.71 -21.01
C VAL A 388 16.77 10.13 -20.51
N ASP A 389 17.19 11.08 -21.34
CA ASP A 389 17.16 12.53 -21.07
C ASP A 389 15.73 13.09 -21.07
#